data_da95b6f1af92103ef1810bb983be7e8d
#
_entry.id   da95b6f1af92103ef1810bb983be7e8d
#
_cell.length_a   1.000
_cell.length_b   1.000
_cell.length_c   1.000
_cell.angle_alpha   90.00
_cell.angle_beta   90.00
_cell.angle_gamma   90.00
#
_symmetry.space_group_name_H-M   'P 1'
#
loop_
_entity.id
_entity.type
_entity.pdbx_description
1 polymer ?
#
loop_
_entity_poly.entity_id
_entity_poly.type
_entity_poly.pdbx_seq_one_letter_code
_entity_poly.pdbx_strand_id
1 'polypeptide(L)'
;MSDTRSVIPLESNPTIFSDLAHNVGLSPVLGFHDVYSLTDPDLLAFLPKPIYALVLLFPLTANYESLRKSEDKPKKDYENELIDEIKWFKQTIGNGCGLYALLHALSNLPKELIIQNSLLSNFLKKVNNRLSIQETATLVENLESSIKLDENFGEKGQTEAPSPDAQIDLHFITFVKGKNNHIYELDGRRKGPIDLGLTELESVIDDPNVTKKIQFYMNNADEENRIKFNIMAIGPSFD
;
A
#
# COMPACT_ATOMS: atom_id res chain seq x y z
N MET A 1 28.60 -2.71 6.08
CA MET A 1 27.27 -2.10 6.11
C MET A 1 26.70 -2.34 4.72
N SER A 2 25.63 -3.12 4.57
CA SER A 2 24.97 -3.27 3.26
C SER A 2 24.39 -1.90 2.92
N ASP A 3 24.81 -1.32 1.81
CA ASP A 3 24.21 -0.13 1.24
C ASP A 3 22.74 -0.46 0.95
N THR A 4 21.86 -0.09 1.87
CA THR A 4 20.43 -0.29 1.67
C THR A 4 20.00 0.70 0.61
N ARG A 5 19.60 0.21 -0.57
CA ARG A 5 19.09 1.05 -1.65
C ARG A 5 17.93 1.90 -1.13
N SER A 6 17.95 3.17 -1.42
CA SER A 6 16.88 4.13 -1.11
C SER A 6 16.37 4.76 -2.40
N VAL A 7 15.11 5.18 -2.39
CA VAL A 7 14.46 5.89 -3.50
C VAL A 7 13.90 7.23 -3.02
N ILE A 8 13.59 8.12 -3.96
CA ILE A 8 12.85 9.35 -3.67
C ILE A 8 11.44 8.95 -3.16
N PRO A 9 11.02 9.44 -1.98
CA PRO A 9 9.69 9.14 -1.46
C PRO A 9 8.60 9.64 -2.41
N LEU A 10 7.60 8.80 -2.69
CA LEU A 10 6.45 9.20 -3.49
C LEU A 10 5.56 10.17 -2.70
N GLU A 11 5.10 11.23 -3.35
CA GLU A 11 4.06 12.10 -2.80
C GLU A 11 2.72 11.35 -2.75
N SER A 12 1.92 11.56 -1.69
CA SER A 12 0.55 11.03 -1.60
C SER A 12 -0.38 11.81 -2.52
N ASN A 13 -0.39 11.43 -3.78
CA ASN A 13 -1.08 12.13 -4.85
C ASN A 13 -1.76 11.08 -5.77
N PRO A 14 -3.11 11.11 -5.90
CA PRO A 14 -3.85 10.15 -6.71
C PRO A 14 -3.39 10.09 -8.17
N THR A 15 -2.99 11.22 -8.76
CA THR A 15 -2.49 11.25 -10.15
C THR A 15 -1.18 10.49 -10.27
N ILE A 16 -0.21 10.73 -9.36
CA ILE A 16 1.09 10.04 -9.38
C ILE A 16 0.89 8.53 -9.17
N PHE A 17 0.03 8.15 -8.22
CA PHE A 17 -0.27 6.73 -7.95
C PHE A 17 -0.99 6.08 -9.14
N SER A 18 -1.93 6.77 -9.79
CA SER A 18 -2.61 6.27 -11.00
C SER A 18 -1.64 6.11 -12.15
N ASP A 19 -0.80 7.11 -12.44
CA ASP A 19 0.20 7.08 -13.50
C ASP A 19 1.18 5.92 -13.30
N LEU A 20 1.68 5.76 -12.07
CA LEU A 20 2.60 4.66 -11.73
C LEU A 20 1.90 3.30 -11.85
N ALA A 21 0.66 3.19 -11.37
CA ALA A 21 -0.14 1.96 -11.46
C ALA A 21 -0.39 1.57 -12.92
N HIS A 22 -0.77 2.51 -13.78
CA HIS A 22 -0.96 2.27 -15.21
C HIS A 22 0.36 1.91 -15.90
N ASN A 23 1.46 2.57 -15.54
CA ASN A 23 2.79 2.26 -16.08
C ASN A 23 3.20 0.81 -15.82
N VAL A 24 2.91 0.28 -14.63
CA VAL A 24 3.23 -1.11 -14.30
C VAL A 24 2.21 -2.12 -14.83
N GLY A 25 1.01 -1.69 -15.22
CA GLY A 25 0.04 -2.55 -15.89
C GLY A 25 -1.33 -2.66 -15.22
N LEU A 26 -1.74 -1.68 -14.42
CA LEU A 26 -3.15 -1.55 -14.03
C LEU A 26 -4.00 -1.23 -15.26
N SER A 27 -5.20 -1.81 -15.34
CA SER A 27 -6.17 -1.43 -16.35
C SER A 27 -6.59 0.04 -16.21
N PRO A 28 -6.70 0.82 -17.31
CA PRO A 28 -7.10 2.22 -17.25
C PRO A 28 -8.53 2.45 -16.77
N VAL A 29 -9.34 1.40 -16.65
CA VAL A 29 -10.69 1.50 -16.06
C VAL A 29 -10.66 1.75 -14.55
N LEU A 30 -9.49 1.67 -13.92
CA LEU A 30 -9.27 1.97 -12.51
C LEU A 30 -8.30 3.14 -12.35
N GLY A 31 -8.49 3.89 -11.25
CA GLY A 31 -7.59 4.95 -10.84
C GLY A 31 -7.59 5.12 -9.33
N PHE A 32 -6.71 5.98 -8.84
CA PHE A 32 -6.68 6.39 -7.45
C PHE A 32 -7.49 7.68 -7.26
N HIS A 33 -8.16 7.79 -6.12
CA HIS A 33 -9.02 8.90 -5.72
C HIS A 33 -8.73 9.30 -4.30
N ASP A 34 -8.77 10.61 -3.99
CA ASP A 34 -8.70 11.08 -2.60
C ASP A 34 -9.95 10.67 -1.82
N VAL A 35 -9.75 10.26 -0.56
CA VAL A 35 -10.81 9.95 0.38
C VAL A 35 -10.89 11.04 1.44
N TYR A 36 -11.87 11.89 1.36
CA TYR A 36 -12.04 13.04 2.26
C TYR A 36 -12.70 12.69 3.59
N SER A 37 -13.41 11.57 3.65
CA SER A 37 -14.05 11.06 4.87
C SER A 37 -14.22 9.56 4.81
N LEU A 38 -14.18 8.91 5.98
CA LEU A 38 -14.51 7.48 6.15
C LEU A 38 -15.93 7.27 6.68
N THR A 39 -16.64 8.32 7.05
CA THR A 39 -17.93 8.22 7.76
C THR A 39 -19.00 9.17 7.25
N ASP A 40 -18.64 10.24 6.55
CA ASP A 40 -19.58 11.18 5.97
C ASP A 40 -20.18 10.58 4.67
N PRO A 41 -21.49 10.27 4.65
CA PRO A 41 -22.11 9.62 3.50
C PRO A 41 -22.11 10.50 2.23
N ASP A 42 -22.16 11.82 2.37
CA ASP A 42 -22.16 12.71 1.21
C ASP A 42 -20.77 12.74 0.55
N LEU A 43 -19.70 12.76 1.35
CA LEU A 43 -18.33 12.66 0.81
C LEU A 43 -18.02 11.27 0.26
N LEU A 44 -18.52 10.21 0.88
CA LEU A 44 -18.37 8.84 0.38
C LEU A 44 -19.12 8.59 -0.93
N ALA A 45 -20.20 9.33 -1.20
CA ALA A 45 -20.96 9.22 -2.43
C ALA A 45 -20.21 9.71 -3.67
N PHE A 46 -19.15 10.51 -3.52
CA PHE A 46 -18.29 10.92 -4.63
C PHE A 46 -17.31 9.83 -5.08
N LEU A 47 -17.10 8.78 -4.26
CA LEU A 47 -16.17 7.71 -4.62
C LEU A 47 -16.86 6.70 -5.55
N PRO A 48 -16.26 6.41 -6.72
CA PRO A 48 -16.78 5.39 -7.61
C PRO A 48 -16.56 4.00 -7.01
N LYS A 49 -17.61 3.22 -6.81
CA LYS A 49 -17.56 1.89 -6.22
C LYS A 49 -17.55 0.79 -7.29
N PRO A 50 -16.97 -0.40 -6.99
CA PRO A 50 -16.38 -0.79 -5.71
C PRO A 50 -14.98 -0.22 -5.50
N ILE A 51 -14.63 0.02 -4.21
CA ILE A 51 -13.27 0.34 -3.80
C ILE A 51 -12.53 -0.95 -3.46
N TYR A 52 -11.46 -1.23 -4.19
CA TYR A 52 -10.68 -2.47 -4.08
C TYR A 52 -9.59 -2.42 -3.00
N ALA A 53 -9.03 -1.23 -2.76
CA ALA A 53 -8.02 -1.01 -1.73
C ALA A 53 -8.06 0.43 -1.22
N LEU A 54 -7.58 0.62 0.03
CA LEU A 54 -7.25 1.93 0.57
C LEU A 54 -5.76 2.00 0.85
N VAL A 55 -5.14 3.11 0.48
CA VAL A 55 -3.76 3.45 0.81
C VAL A 55 -3.78 4.59 1.82
N LEU A 56 -3.23 4.34 3.00
CA LEU A 56 -3.16 5.30 4.09
C LEU A 56 -1.74 5.82 4.21
N LEU A 57 -1.55 7.13 4.13
CA LEU A 57 -0.36 7.85 4.57
C LEU A 57 -0.59 8.37 5.99
N PHE A 58 0.37 8.15 6.89
CA PHE A 58 0.27 8.61 8.26
C PHE A 58 1.65 8.86 8.89
N PRO A 59 1.73 9.68 9.97
CA PRO A 59 2.98 10.00 10.64
C PRO A 59 3.50 8.84 11.51
N LEU A 60 4.80 8.57 11.43
CA LEU A 60 5.51 7.61 12.27
C LEU A 60 5.78 8.20 13.65
N THR A 61 4.80 8.17 14.52
CA THR A 61 4.95 8.64 15.89
C THR A 61 5.65 7.60 16.78
N ALA A 62 6.24 8.05 17.89
CA ALA A 62 6.84 7.14 18.89
C ALA A 62 5.80 6.14 19.46
N ASN A 63 4.53 6.58 19.58
CA ASN A 63 3.42 5.73 20.02
C ASN A 63 3.15 4.61 18.99
N TYR A 64 3.08 4.95 17.70
CA TYR A 64 2.92 3.96 16.63
C TYR A 64 4.08 2.95 16.64
N GLU A 65 5.32 3.41 16.71
CA GLU A 65 6.49 2.53 16.72
C GLU A 65 6.50 1.58 17.93
N SER A 66 6.11 2.07 19.11
CA SER A 66 5.99 1.25 20.32
C SER A 66 4.89 0.20 20.17
N LEU A 67 3.72 0.58 19.65
CA LEU A 67 2.62 -0.32 19.37
C LEU A 67 3.03 -1.40 18.37
N ARG A 68 3.59 -1.00 17.21
CA ARG A 68 4.04 -1.92 16.17
C ARG A 68 5.01 -2.96 16.73
N LYS A 69 6.03 -2.52 17.48
CA LYS A 69 7.01 -3.41 18.10
C LYS A 69 6.37 -4.37 19.09
N SER A 70 5.41 -3.89 19.90
CA SER A 70 4.72 -4.74 20.89
C SER A 70 3.83 -5.80 20.23
N GLU A 71 3.11 -5.43 19.17
CA GLU A 71 2.26 -6.34 18.41
C GLU A 71 3.05 -7.38 17.60
N ASP A 72 4.23 -7.00 17.07
CA ASP A 72 5.06 -7.89 16.27
C ASP A 72 5.97 -8.80 17.12
N LYS A 73 6.29 -8.41 18.36
CA LYS A 73 7.18 -9.18 19.25
C LYS A 73 6.76 -10.64 19.42
N PRO A 74 5.48 -10.99 19.68
CA PRO A 74 5.05 -12.36 19.85
C PRO A 74 4.88 -13.13 18.53
N LYS A 75 4.88 -12.45 17.38
CA LYS A 75 4.66 -13.07 16.08
C LYS A 75 5.93 -13.73 15.56
N LYS A 76 5.77 -14.89 14.90
CA LYS A 76 6.81 -15.46 14.05
C LYS A 76 6.99 -14.59 12.81
N ASP A 77 8.15 -14.68 12.20
CA ASP A 77 8.36 -14.08 10.88
C ASP A 77 7.50 -14.82 9.86
N TYR A 78 6.88 -14.06 8.97
CA TYR A 78 6.03 -14.57 7.90
C TYR A 78 6.88 -15.28 6.86
N GLU A 79 6.44 -16.43 6.38
CA GLU A 79 7.14 -17.29 5.41
C GLU A 79 6.34 -17.49 4.11
N ASN A 80 5.53 -16.49 3.72
CA ASN A 80 4.67 -16.55 2.52
C ASN A 80 3.58 -17.63 2.55
N GLU A 81 3.20 -18.12 3.74
CA GLU A 81 2.20 -19.19 3.88
C GLU A 81 0.81 -18.81 3.35
N LEU A 82 0.48 -17.52 3.32
CA LEU A 82 -0.80 -17.02 2.79
C LEU A 82 -0.69 -16.36 1.42
N ILE A 83 0.44 -16.51 0.69
CA ILE A 83 0.72 -15.77 -0.55
C ILE A 83 -0.32 -16.01 -1.66
N ASP A 84 -1.01 -17.15 -1.63
CA ASP A 84 -2.07 -17.48 -2.58
C ASP A 84 -3.37 -16.76 -2.26
N GLU A 85 -3.59 -16.41 -0.98
CA GLU A 85 -4.78 -15.70 -0.46
C GLU A 85 -4.56 -14.20 -0.43
N ILE A 86 -3.40 -13.78 0.08
CA ILE A 86 -3.02 -12.37 0.24
C ILE A 86 -1.54 -12.18 -0.11
N LYS A 87 -1.24 -11.24 -0.98
CA LYS A 87 0.13 -10.88 -1.35
C LYS A 87 0.64 -9.74 -0.49
N TRP A 88 1.67 -10.06 0.28
CA TRP A 88 2.40 -9.11 1.11
C TRP A 88 3.89 -9.15 0.77
N PHE A 89 4.54 -8.01 0.77
CA PHE A 89 5.95 -7.84 0.44
C PHE A 89 6.69 -7.13 1.57
N LYS A 90 7.79 -7.73 2.03
CA LYS A 90 8.68 -7.11 3.02
C LYS A 90 9.38 -5.91 2.39
N GLN A 91 9.31 -4.74 3.04
CA GLN A 91 10.02 -3.56 2.59
C GLN A 91 11.52 -3.70 2.88
N THR A 92 12.33 -3.63 1.81
CA THR A 92 13.80 -3.65 1.85
C THR A 92 14.41 -2.41 1.23
N ILE A 93 13.63 -1.64 0.47
CA ILE A 93 14.07 -0.38 -0.15
C ILE A 93 13.75 0.78 0.80
N GLY A 94 14.77 1.59 1.13
CA GLY A 94 14.62 2.80 1.94
C GLY A 94 13.72 3.82 1.23
N ASN A 95 12.85 4.50 1.98
CA ASN A 95 11.83 5.44 1.47
C ASN A 95 10.87 4.86 0.42
N GLY A 96 10.91 3.55 0.17
CA GLY A 96 10.07 2.85 -0.81
C GLY A 96 8.64 2.56 -0.35
N CYS A 97 8.20 3.01 0.84
CA CYS A 97 6.89 2.65 1.40
C CYS A 97 5.71 2.92 0.46
N GLY A 98 5.77 4.00 -0.35
CA GLY A 98 4.75 4.29 -1.36
C GLY A 98 4.70 3.24 -2.47
N LEU A 99 5.85 2.77 -2.97
CA LEU A 99 5.92 1.67 -3.93
C LEU A 99 5.37 0.37 -3.33
N TYR A 100 5.74 0.04 -2.09
CA TYR A 100 5.23 -1.16 -1.43
C TYR A 100 3.73 -1.09 -1.20
N ALA A 101 3.20 0.06 -0.78
CA ALA A 101 1.77 0.27 -0.64
C ALA A 101 1.03 0.09 -1.97
N LEU A 102 1.55 0.66 -3.06
CA LEU A 102 1.03 0.45 -4.41
C LEU A 102 1.04 -1.05 -4.79
N LEU A 103 2.17 -1.73 -4.62
CA LEU A 103 2.28 -3.15 -4.95
C LEU A 103 1.34 -4.02 -4.10
N HIS A 104 1.17 -3.71 -2.81
CA HIS A 104 0.17 -4.36 -1.95
C HIS A 104 -1.25 -4.17 -2.50
N ALA A 105 -1.61 -2.96 -2.93
CA ALA A 105 -2.91 -2.70 -3.53
C ALA A 105 -3.09 -3.49 -4.84
N LEU A 106 -2.20 -3.30 -5.80
CA LEU A 106 -2.33 -3.85 -7.16
C LEU A 106 -2.23 -5.38 -7.21
N SER A 107 -1.38 -5.98 -6.36
CA SER A 107 -1.15 -7.43 -6.36
C SER A 107 -2.34 -8.24 -5.82
N ASN A 108 -3.26 -7.59 -5.12
CA ASN A 108 -4.45 -8.20 -4.54
C ASN A 108 -5.74 -7.85 -5.29
N LEU A 109 -5.65 -7.16 -6.43
CA LEU A 109 -6.77 -6.93 -7.33
C LEU A 109 -7.19 -8.20 -8.08
N PRO A 110 -8.45 -8.27 -8.57
CA PRO A 110 -8.86 -9.25 -9.57
C PRO A 110 -7.91 -9.25 -10.77
N LYS A 111 -7.56 -10.45 -11.26
CA LYS A 111 -6.55 -10.61 -12.34
C LYS A 111 -6.96 -9.91 -13.64
N GLU A 112 -8.25 -9.79 -13.88
CA GLU A 112 -8.86 -9.17 -15.05
C GLU A 112 -8.59 -7.66 -15.13
N LEU A 113 -8.26 -7.06 -14.00
CA LEU A 113 -7.94 -5.64 -13.88
C LEU A 113 -6.44 -5.36 -14.07
N ILE A 114 -5.64 -6.39 -14.34
CA ILE A 114 -4.20 -6.27 -14.62
C ILE A 114 -3.95 -6.61 -16.09
N ILE A 115 -3.29 -5.70 -16.81
CA ILE A 115 -2.95 -5.88 -18.22
C ILE A 115 -2.01 -7.07 -18.40
N GLN A 116 -2.36 -7.99 -19.30
CA GLN A 116 -1.55 -9.16 -19.61
C GLN A 116 -0.17 -8.76 -20.15
N ASN A 117 0.85 -9.50 -19.75
CA ASN A 117 2.25 -9.28 -20.14
C ASN A 117 2.84 -7.92 -19.74
N SER A 118 2.15 -7.18 -18.87
CA SER A 118 2.70 -5.98 -18.22
C SER A 118 3.83 -6.33 -17.23
N LEU A 119 4.51 -5.31 -16.72
CA LEU A 119 5.53 -5.46 -15.67
C LEU A 119 4.94 -6.17 -14.43
N LEU A 120 3.77 -5.70 -13.97
CA LEU A 120 3.07 -6.27 -12.81
C LEU A 120 2.61 -7.70 -13.08
N SER A 121 1.99 -7.98 -14.24
CA SER A 121 1.55 -9.34 -14.60
C SER A 121 2.73 -10.31 -14.61
N ASN A 122 3.88 -9.91 -15.17
CA ASN A 122 5.08 -10.75 -15.23
C ASN A 122 5.75 -10.93 -13.86
N PHE A 123 5.69 -9.90 -13.01
CA PHE A 123 6.10 -9.98 -11.61
C PHE A 123 5.23 -10.98 -10.84
N LEU A 124 3.90 -10.85 -10.92
CA LEU A 124 2.96 -11.71 -10.21
C LEU A 124 3.04 -13.19 -10.61
N LYS A 125 3.40 -13.50 -11.87
CA LYS A 125 3.66 -14.88 -12.32
C LYS A 125 4.84 -15.53 -11.60
N LYS A 126 5.81 -14.74 -11.12
CA LYS A 126 6.99 -15.23 -10.39
C LYS A 126 6.74 -15.39 -8.89
N VAL A 127 5.82 -14.60 -8.34
CA VAL A 127 5.49 -14.63 -6.90
C VAL A 127 4.64 -15.85 -6.58
N ASN A 128 5.15 -16.73 -5.72
CA ASN A 128 4.50 -17.97 -5.31
C ASN A 128 4.96 -18.41 -3.92
N ASN A 129 4.30 -19.41 -3.34
CA ASN A 129 4.54 -19.93 -1.99
C ASN A 129 5.86 -20.71 -1.80
N ARG A 130 6.64 -20.90 -2.85
CA ARG A 130 7.97 -21.56 -2.78
C ARG A 130 9.09 -20.57 -2.54
N LEU A 131 8.82 -19.29 -2.74
CA LEU A 131 9.80 -18.23 -2.54
C LEU A 131 9.88 -17.85 -1.06
N SER A 132 11.10 -17.69 -0.57
CA SER A 132 11.37 -17.03 0.70
C SER A 132 11.01 -15.55 0.63
N ILE A 133 10.89 -14.91 1.79
CA ILE A 133 10.71 -13.45 1.89
C ILE A 133 11.84 -12.71 1.18
N GLN A 134 13.08 -13.18 1.30
CA GLN A 134 14.24 -12.53 0.67
C GLN A 134 14.19 -12.65 -0.87
N GLU A 135 13.82 -13.81 -1.40
CA GLU A 135 13.67 -13.98 -2.86
C GLU A 135 12.53 -13.10 -3.40
N THR A 136 11.43 -13.00 -2.67
CA THR A 136 10.32 -12.11 -3.01
C THR A 136 10.74 -10.64 -2.96
N ALA A 137 11.54 -10.23 -1.96
CA ALA A 137 12.10 -8.88 -1.86
C ALA A 137 12.99 -8.56 -3.08
N THR A 138 13.85 -9.51 -3.50
CA THR A 138 14.67 -9.36 -4.72
C THR A 138 13.81 -9.16 -5.97
N LEU A 139 12.66 -9.82 -6.07
CA LEU A 139 11.73 -9.59 -7.19
C LEU A 139 11.16 -8.15 -7.17
N VAL A 140 10.86 -7.61 -5.99
CA VAL A 140 10.38 -6.21 -5.85
C VAL A 140 11.48 -5.22 -6.24
N GLU A 141 12.72 -5.44 -5.81
CA GLU A 141 13.89 -4.61 -6.16
C GLU A 141 14.15 -4.61 -7.68
N ASN A 142 14.02 -5.77 -8.34
CA ASN A 142 14.13 -5.89 -9.79
C ASN A 142 12.99 -5.17 -10.53
N LEU A 143 11.77 -5.22 -9.99
CA LEU A 143 10.62 -4.52 -10.54
C LEU A 143 10.82 -3.00 -10.43
N GLU A 144 11.24 -2.50 -9.25
CA GLU A 144 11.54 -1.08 -9.05
C GLU A 144 12.60 -0.58 -10.03
N SER A 145 13.69 -1.36 -10.22
CA SER A 145 14.73 -1.04 -11.21
C SER A 145 14.18 -0.95 -12.64
N SER A 146 13.20 -1.77 -12.98
CA SER A 146 12.55 -1.76 -14.30
C SER A 146 11.61 -0.56 -14.47
N ILE A 147 10.99 -0.09 -13.38
CA ILE A 147 10.13 1.09 -13.37
C ILE A 147 10.96 2.37 -13.47
N LYS A 148 12.20 2.35 -12.95
CA LYS A 148 13.05 3.54 -12.77
C LYS A 148 12.31 4.62 -11.98
N LEU A 149 11.92 4.26 -10.76
CA LEU A 149 10.97 5.00 -9.93
C LEU A 149 11.40 6.47 -9.78
N ASP A 150 12.65 6.73 -9.42
CA ASP A 150 13.16 8.07 -9.18
C ASP A 150 13.15 8.92 -10.46
N GLU A 151 13.61 8.36 -11.59
CA GLU A 151 13.66 9.06 -12.88
C GLU A 151 12.26 9.43 -13.41
N ASN A 152 11.28 8.54 -13.21
CA ASN A 152 9.97 8.68 -13.85
C ASN A 152 8.90 9.28 -12.93
N PHE A 153 9.02 9.11 -11.62
CA PHE A 153 7.96 9.43 -10.66
C PHE A 153 8.44 10.17 -9.40
N GLY A 154 9.71 10.02 -8.99
CA GLY A 154 10.22 10.59 -7.74
C GLY A 154 10.15 12.11 -7.66
N GLU A 155 10.36 12.80 -8.79
CA GLU A 155 10.28 14.27 -8.87
C GLU A 155 8.90 14.78 -9.34
N LYS A 156 7.96 13.88 -9.65
CA LYS A 156 6.59 14.24 -9.98
C LYS A 156 5.83 14.55 -8.69
N GLY A 157 5.42 15.76 -8.49
CA GLY A 157 4.66 16.18 -7.32
C GLY A 157 4.38 17.66 -7.34
N GLN A 158 3.58 18.10 -6.38
CA GLN A 158 3.28 19.52 -6.16
C GLN A 158 4.22 20.13 -5.10
N THR A 159 4.97 19.26 -4.39
CA THR A 159 5.95 19.65 -3.39
C THR A 159 7.36 19.33 -3.86
N GLU A 160 8.36 20.02 -3.30
CA GLU A 160 9.77 19.73 -3.58
C GLU A 160 10.11 18.30 -3.12
N ALA A 161 10.66 17.50 -4.03
CA ALA A 161 11.02 16.13 -3.73
C ALA A 161 12.19 16.09 -2.73
N PRO A 162 12.06 15.38 -1.60
CA PRO A 162 13.18 15.20 -0.67
C PRO A 162 14.26 14.31 -1.31
N SER A 163 15.48 14.37 -0.78
CA SER A 163 16.53 13.47 -1.25
C SER A 163 16.21 12.01 -0.92
N PRO A 164 16.75 11.03 -1.69
CA PRO A 164 16.57 9.60 -1.39
C PRO A 164 17.04 9.19 0.01
N ASP A 165 18.01 9.91 0.58
CA ASP A 165 18.56 9.66 1.92
C ASP A 165 17.86 10.48 3.02
N ALA A 166 16.83 11.26 2.67
CA ALA A 166 16.09 12.03 3.67
C ALA A 166 15.38 11.11 4.66
N GLN A 167 15.43 11.46 5.94
CA GLN A 167 14.62 10.81 6.94
C GLN A 167 13.17 11.30 6.81
N ILE A 168 12.27 10.39 6.48
CA ILE A 168 10.85 10.67 6.29
C ILE A 168 10.06 10.14 7.48
N ASP A 169 9.30 11.02 8.12
CA ASP A 169 8.45 10.70 9.27
C ASP A 169 7.01 10.30 8.86
N LEU A 170 6.78 10.09 7.56
CA LEU A 170 5.51 9.62 7.01
C LEU A 170 5.66 8.21 6.46
N HIS A 171 4.58 7.41 6.53
CA HIS A 171 4.60 6.03 6.11
C HIS A 171 3.31 5.63 5.43
N PHE A 172 3.43 4.84 4.35
CA PHE A 172 2.30 4.28 3.63
C PHE A 172 2.02 2.85 4.07
N ILE A 173 0.74 2.54 4.28
CA ILE A 173 0.21 1.18 4.43
C ILE A 173 -1.02 0.99 3.55
N THR A 174 -1.44 -0.25 3.36
CA THR A 174 -2.56 -0.58 2.47
C THR A 174 -3.57 -1.48 3.17
N PHE A 175 -4.86 -1.26 2.88
CA PHE A 175 -5.96 -2.13 3.29
C PHE A 175 -6.56 -2.77 2.04
N VAL A 176 -6.68 -4.09 2.04
CA VAL A 176 -7.21 -4.87 0.91
C VAL A 176 -8.07 -6.04 1.39
N LYS A 177 -8.90 -6.56 0.49
CA LYS A 177 -9.59 -7.83 0.69
C LYS A 177 -8.78 -8.97 0.05
N GLY A 178 -8.47 -10.00 0.83
CA GLY A 178 -7.87 -11.23 0.34
C GLY A 178 -8.89 -12.12 -0.38
N LYS A 179 -8.41 -13.13 -1.11
CA LYS A 179 -9.26 -14.10 -1.82
C LYS A 179 -10.07 -14.98 -0.87
N ASN A 180 -9.61 -15.13 0.37
CA ASN A 180 -10.32 -15.83 1.45
C ASN A 180 -11.43 -14.98 2.11
N ASN A 181 -11.78 -13.82 1.52
CA ASN A 181 -12.75 -12.87 2.05
C ASN A 181 -12.38 -12.25 3.40
N HIS A 182 -11.11 -12.26 3.81
CA HIS A 182 -10.65 -11.49 4.94
C HIS A 182 -10.13 -10.13 4.50
N ILE A 183 -10.32 -9.12 5.35
CA ILE A 183 -9.67 -7.81 5.21
C ILE A 183 -8.30 -7.87 5.87
N TYR A 184 -7.32 -7.30 5.19
CA TYR A 184 -5.94 -7.25 5.66
C TYR A 184 -5.40 -5.82 5.66
N GLU A 185 -4.62 -5.50 6.71
CA GLU A 185 -3.68 -4.39 6.71
C GLU A 185 -2.32 -4.92 6.26
N LEU A 186 -1.74 -4.26 5.25
CA LEU A 186 -0.46 -4.61 4.66
C LEU A 186 0.54 -3.47 4.85
N ASP A 187 1.51 -3.70 5.72
CA ASP A 187 2.64 -2.81 6.00
C ASP A 187 3.94 -3.56 5.78
N GLY A 188 4.76 -3.13 4.82
CA GLY A 188 6.04 -3.76 4.51
C GLY A 188 7.08 -3.73 5.65
N ARG A 189 6.88 -2.90 6.68
CA ARG A 189 7.73 -2.83 7.88
C ARG A 189 7.37 -3.86 8.94
N ARG A 190 6.15 -4.46 8.85
CA ARG A 190 5.66 -5.47 9.81
C ARG A 190 6.32 -6.84 9.56
N LYS A 191 6.00 -7.80 10.42
CA LYS A 191 6.43 -9.20 10.29
C LYS A 191 5.58 -10.02 9.31
N GLY A 192 4.52 -9.46 8.76
CA GLY A 192 3.58 -10.08 7.84
C GLY A 192 2.28 -9.32 7.75
N PRO A 193 1.30 -9.80 6.97
CA PRO A 193 -0.03 -9.23 6.90
C PRO A 193 -0.75 -9.28 8.25
N ILE A 194 -1.63 -8.30 8.49
CA ILE A 194 -2.47 -8.26 9.69
C ILE A 194 -3.90 -8.54 9.24
N ASP A 195 -4.45 -9.65 9.70
CA ASP A 195 -5.83 -10.04 9.46
C ASP A 195 -6.77 -9.21 10.35
N LEU A 196 -7.71 -8.50 9.75
CA LEU A 196 -8.72 -7.68 10.42
C LEU A 196 -10.08 -8.39 10.51
N GLY A 197 -10.21 -9.58 9.95
CA GLY A 197 -11.39 -10.43 10.01
C GLY A 197 -12.10 -10.64 8.69
N LEU A 198 -13.09 -11.50 8.72
CA LEU A 198 -13.94 -11.87 7.57
C LEU A 198 -14.85 -10.71 7.17
N THR A 199 -15.03 -10.52 5.87
CA THR A 199 -15.99 -9.57 5.29
C THR A 199 -16.77 -10.19 4.13
N GLU A 200 -18.06 -9.84 4.04
CA GLU A 200 -18.89 -10.14 2.88
C GLU A 200 -19.02 -8.93 1.94
N LEU A 201 -18.46 -7.77 2.34
CA LEU A 201 -18.55 -6.53 1.58
C LEU A 201 -17.61 -6.56 0.37
N GLU A 202 -18.06 -6.00 -0.74
CA GLU A 202 -17.26 -5.90 -1.96
C GLU A 202 -16.25 -4.75 -1.91
N SER A 203 -16.63 -3.68 -1.25
CA SER A 203 -15.87 -2.44 -1.18
C SER A 203 -15.13 -2.34 0.14
N VAL A 204 -13.81 -2.26 0.10
CA VAL A 204 -12.93 -2.20 1.29
C VAL A 204 -13.26 -1.01 2.19
N ILE A 205 -13.67 0.13 1.61
CA ILE A 205 -14.02 1.33 2.37
C ILE A 205 -15.28 1.17 3.22
N ASP A 206 -16.16 0.24 2.85
CA ASP A 206 -17.42 -0.01 3.56
C ASP A 206 -17.22 -0.94 4.77
N ASP A 207 -16.04 -1.55 4.93
CA ASP A 207 -15.78 -2.47 6.03
C ASP A 207 -15.50 -1.70 7.34
N PRO A 208 -16.29 -1.96 8.40
CA PRO A 208 -16.15 -1.25 9.67
C PRO A 208 -14.82 -1.52 10.39
N ASN A 209 -14.15 -2.65 10.12
CA ASN A 209 -12.86 -2.94 10.72
C ASN A 209 -11.75 -2.06 10.12
N VAL A 210 -11.83 -1.75 8.83
CA VAL A 210 -10.94 -0.80 8.17
C VAL A 210 -11.10 0.60 8.76
N THR A 211 -12.34 1.08 8.81
CA THR A 211 -12.65 2.40 9.40
C THR A 211 -12.16 2.49 10.85
N LYS A 212 -12.46 1.49 11.68
CA LYS A 212 -11.99 1.43 13.08
C LYS A 212 -10.47 1.43 13.18
N LYS A 213 -9.77 0.70 12.30
CA LYS A 213 -8.31 0.61 12.32
C LYS A 213 -7.67 1.94 11.94
N ILE A 214 -8.16 2.62 10.91
CA ILE A 214 -7.68 3.95 10.52
C ILE A 214 -7.96 4.97 11.61
N GLN A 215 -9.17 5.00 12.16
CA GLN A 215 -9.53 5.87 13.27
C GLN A 215 -8.66 5.63 14.51
N PHE A 216 -8.30 4.37 14.78
CA PHE A 216 -7.37 4.03 15.85
C PHE A 216 -6.01 4.71 15.64
N TYR A 217 -5.43 4.70 14.43
CA TYR A 217 -4.19 5.40 14.14
C TYR A 217 -4.33 6.91 14.31
N MET A 218 -5.40 7.49 13.79
CA MET A 218 -5.68 8.93 13.92
C MET A 218 -5.83 9.37 15.38
N ASN A 219 -6.52 8.57 16.20
CA ASN A 219 -6.77 8.87 17.60
C ASN A 219 -5.51 8.71 18.49
N ASN A 220 -4.54 7.88 18.06
CA ASN A 220 -3.29 7.70 18.75
C ASN A 220 -2.17 8.67 18.29
N ALA A 221 -2.45 9.49 17.29
CA ALA A 221 -1.57 10.59 16.90
C ALA A 221 -1.85 11.82 17.78
N ASP A 222 -0.80 12.58 18.09
CA ASP A 222 -0.95 13.88 18.75
C ASP A 222 -1.61 14.90 17.81
N GLU A 223 -2.02 16.05 18.38
CA GLU A 223 -2.79 17.08 17.67
C GLU A 223 -2.05 17.60 16.41
N GLU A 224 -0.73 17.78 16.50
CA GLU A 224 0.11 18.27 15.41
C GLU A 224 0.20 17.26 14.25
N ASN A 225 0.18 15.96 14.57
CA ASN A 225 0.29 14.90 13.60
C ASN A 225 -1.04 14.47 12.99
N ARG A 226 -2.19 14.83 13.58
CA ARG A 226 -3.53 14.48 13.05
C ARG A 226 -3.80 15.03 11.65
N ILE A 227 -3.23 16.18 11.31
CA ILE A 227 -3.40 16.81 9.98
C ILE A 227 -2.53 16.18 8.88
N LYS A 228 -1.64 15.25 9.25
CA LYS A 228 -0.69 14.60 8.32
C LYS A 228 -1.22 13.27 7.75
N PHE A 229 -2.49 12.94 8.02
CA PHE A 229 -3.12 11.75 7.44
C PHE A 229 -3.69 12.07 6.06
N ASN A 230 -3.43 11.16 5.12
CA ASN A 230 -4.07 11.18 3.80
C ASN A 230 -4.50 9.76 3.44
N ILE A 231 -5.65 9.63 2.78
CA ILE A 231 -6.19 8.35 2.34
C ILE A 231 -6.48 8.44 0.85
N MET A 232 -5.98 7.48 0.10
CA MET A 232 -6.34 7.27 -1.30
C MET A 232 -7.07 5.93 -1.46
N ALA A 233 -8.04 5.89 -2.35
CA ALA A 233 -8.79 4.69 -2.72
C ALA A 233 -8.51 4.31 -4.16
N ILE A 234 -8.40 3.00 -4.46
CA ILE A 234 -8.40 2.51 -5.83
C ILE A 234 -9.79 1.98 -6.18
N GLY A 235 -10.38 2.53 -7.22
CA GLY A 235 -11.72 2.21 -7.71
C GLY A 235 -11.86 2.51 -9.19
N PRO A 236 -13.08 2.40 -9.76
CA PRO A 236 -13.34 2.78 -11.15
C PRO A 236 -12.85 4.20 -11.46
N SER A 237 -12.25 4.38 -12.64
CA SER A 237 -11.87 5.71 -13.14
C SER A 237 -13.12 6.54 -13.45
N PHE A 238 -13.00 7.87 -13.40
CA PHE A 238 -14.11 8.78 -13.79
C PHE A 238 -14.19 8.99 -15.30
N ASP A 239 -13.20 8.52 -16.07
CA ASP A 239 -13.08 8.71 -17.53
C ASP A 239 -13.67 7.56 -18.33
#